data_e25393a6694f250633e279c75cec22ba
#
_entry.id   e25393a6694f250633e279c75cec22ba
#
_cell.length_a   1.000
_cell.length_b   1.000
_cell.length_c   1.000
_cell.angle_alpha   90.00
_cell.angle_beta   90.00
_cell.angle_gamma   90.00
#
_symmetry.space_group_name_H-M   'P 1'
#
loop_
_entity.id
_entity.type
_entity.pdbx_description
1 polymer ?
#
loop_
_entity_poly.entity_id
_entity_poly.type
_entity_poly.pdbx_seq_one_letter_code
_entity_poly.pdbx_strand_id
1 'polypeptide(L)'
;MAARFRGITVREGLVFEGPAGWSEFSPFLDYDLIESAPWLAAAIDSAEHEWPAPLRHVIPVNCTVPAVGPEAAAQVVRASNGCRTAKIKVADPGQSLTDDIARVEAVRDALGHGGKIRIDVNGLWSVDEAIAAIGQLDRAAGGLEYVEQPCRTVEELAAVRRKVNVPIAADESIRRAADPMRVVELDAADIAVLKVQPLGGVQACLRIAEQIGIPVVVSSALETSIGLAAGLALAAALPELPYACGLATTSLLTADVVAHSLVPVDGALPVGRTVINRDRLADVAADDETTARWTARFDAIRKDLTQ
;
A
#
# COMPACT_ATOMS: atom_id res chain seq x y z
N MET A 1 -1.93 2.51 16.04
CA MET A 1 -2.69 2.75 14.79
C MET A 1 -4.06 3.33 15.13
N ALA A 2 -4.63 4.17 14.27
CA ALA A 2 -5.95 4.79 14.50
C ALA A 2 -7.12 3.77 14.41
N ALA A 3 -6.93 2.70 13.64
CA ALA A 3 -7.86 1.57 13.52
C ALA A 3 -7.07 0.29 13.30
N ARG A 4 -7.70 -0.87 13.59
CA ARG A 4 -7.15 -2.17 13.18
C ARG A 4 -7.09 -2.23 11.66
N PHE A 5 -5.93 -2.58 11.13
CA PHE A 5 -5.71 -2.67 9.70
C PHE A 5 -4.78 -3.86 9.39
N ARG A 6 -5.12 -4.68 8.41
CA ARG A 6 -4.36 -5.91 8.10
C ARG A 6 -4.12 -6.81 9.36
N GLY A 7 -5.07 -6.82 10.27
CA GLY A 7 -4.96 -7.60 11.52
C GLY A 7 -4.09 -6.98 12.61
N ILE A 8 -3.37 -5.89 12.36
CA ILE A 8 -2.48 -5.25 13.35
C ILE A 8 -3.08 -3.96 13.93
N THR A 9 -2.66 -3.63 15.15
CA THR A 9 -3.00 -2.40 15.89
C THR A 9 -1.77 -1.59 16.26
N VAL A 10 -0.58 -2.17 16.12
CA VAL A 10 0.72 -1.52 16.33
C VAL A 10 1.55 -1.68 15.06
N ARG A 11 2.24 -0.63 14.66
CA ARG A 11 3.18 -0.63 13.56
C ARG A 11 4.57 -0.36 14.10
N GLU A 12 5.48 -1.27 13.86
CA GLU A 12 6.87 -1.21 14.32
C GLU A 12 7.84 -1.18 13.14
N GLY A 13 9.02 -0.66 13.34
CA GLY A 13 10.10 -0.64 12.37
C GLY A 13 11.31 0.09 12.90
N LEU A 14 12.36 0.16 12.09
CA LEU A 14 13.57 0.92 12.32
C LEU A 14 13.64 2.09 11.34
N VAL A 15 14.15 3.22 11.83
CA VAL A 15 14.56 4.35 10.99
C VAL A 15 16.04 4.60 11.19
N PHE A 16 16.77 4.90 10.14
CA PHE A 16 18.20 5.20 10.18
C PHE A 16 18.58 6.20 9.09
N GLU A 17 19.70 6.86 9.29
CA GLU A 17 20.20 7.90 8.38
C GLU A 17 21.44 7.40 7.62
N GLY A 18 21.47 7.70 6.35
CA GLY A 18 22.64 7.49 5.49
C GLY A 18 23.01 8.75 4.71
N PRO A 19 23.98 8.67 3.80
CA PRO A 19 24.46 9.83 3.03
C PRO A 19 23.38 10.56 2.23
N ALA A 20 22.36 9.82 1.72
CA ALA A 20 21.28 10.39 0.94
C ALA A 20 20.08 10.83 1.82
N GLY A 21 20.06 10.48 3.10
CA GLY A 21 19.04 10.88 4.06
C GLY A 21 18.44 9.75 4.87
N TRP A 22 17.30 10.05 5.51
CA TRP A 22 16.59 9.10 6.36
C TRP A 22 15.88 8.02 5.55
N SER A 23 15.88 6.81 6.10
CA SER A 23 15.18 5.65 5.54
C SER A 23 14.49 4.83 6.62
N GLU A 24 13.57 3.98 6.20
CA GLU A 24 12.75 3.13 7.07
C GLU A 24 12.84 1.67 6.66
N PHE A 25 13.05 0.79 7.65
CA PHE A 25 12.97 -0.66 7.53
C PHE A 25 11.85 -1.16 8.43
N SER A 26 10.73 -1.55 7.85
CA SER A 26 9.53 -1.89 8.62
C SER A 26 8.73 -3.06 8.02
N PRO A 27 9.34 -4.24 7.73
CA PRO A 27 8.60 -5.42 7.31
C PRO A 27 7.59 -5.84 8.38
N PHE A 28 6.47 -6.40 7.96
CA PHE A 28 5.49 -6.94 8.91
C PHE A 28 6.09 -8.08 9.73
N LEU A 29 5.59 -8.26 10.96
CA LEU A 29 6.12 -9.26 11.88
C LEU A 29 5.84 -10.71 11.46
N ASP A 30 4.80 -10.92 10.63
CA ASP A 30 4.45 -12.20 10.04
C ASP A 30 5.34 -12.62 8.85
N TYR A 31 6.25 -11.72 8.41
CA TYR A 31 7.22 -12.01 7.35
C TYR A 31 8.49 -12.61 7.95
N ASP A 32 8.97 -13.69 7.34
CA ASP A 32 10.25 -14.30 7.69
C ASP A 32 11.45 -13.46 7.22
N LEU A 33 12.68 -13.96 7.43
CA LEU A 33 13.89 -13.23 7.05
C LEU A 33 14.05 -13.11 5.52
N ILE A 34 13.62 -14.13 4.77
CA ILE A 34 13.70 -14.14 3.30
C ILE A 34 12.73 -13.11 2.71
N GLU A 35 11.47 -13.11 3.16
CA GLU A 35 10.47 -12.12 2.74
C GLU A 35 10.83 -10.69 3.18
N SER A 36 11.61 -10.56 4.25
CA SER A 36 12.05 -9.26 4.78
C SER A 36 13.34 -8.72 4.16
N ALA A 37 14.12 -9.55 3.47
CA ALA A 37 15.39 -9.14 2.86
C ALA A 37 15.23 -8.03 1.81
N PRO A 38 14.24 -8.06 0.88
CA PRO A 38 14.00 -6.95 -0.04
C PRO A 38 13.70 -5.62 0.67
N TRP A 39 13.00 -5.65 1.81
CA TRP A 39 12.70 -4.46 2.60
C TRP A 39 13.96 -3.81 3.16
N LEU A 40 14.92 -4.61 3.63
CA LEU A 40 16.19 -4.09 4.09
C LEU A 40 17.03 -3.54 2.94
N ALA A 41 17.07 -4.24 1.80
CA ALA A 41 17.74 -3.77 0.59
C ALA A 41 17.16 -2.41 0.15
N ALA A 42 15.83 -2.25 0.13
CA ALA A 42 15.15 -1.01 -0.18
C ALA A 42 15.51 0.12 0.79
N ALA A 43 15.58 -0.20 2.09
CA ALA A 43 15.91 0.77 3.12
C ALA A 43 17.37 1.23 3.02
N ILE A 44 18.30 0.33 2.78
CA ILE A 44 19.74 0.65 2.57
C ILE A 44 19.91 1.48 1.29
N ASP A 45 19.33 1.03 0.16
CA ASP A 45 19.38 1.78 -1.10
C ASP A 45 18.87 3.21 -0.95
N SER A 46 17.74 3.37 -0.28
CA SER A 46 17.14 4.69 -0.03
C SER A 46 17.98 5.59 0.90
N ALA A 47 18.73 5.01 1.84
CA ALA A 47 19.61 5.77 2.72
C ALA A 47 20.93 6.16 2.06
N GLU A 48 21.44 5.34 1.12
CA GLU A 48 22.75 5.51 0.51
C GLU A 48 22.71 6.26 -0.82
N HIS A 49 21.59 6.20 -1.56
CA HIS A 49 21.51 6.72 -2.92
C HIS A 49 20.38 7.73 -3.10
N GLU A 50 20.62 8.69 -3.99
CA GLU A 50 19.56 9.61 -4.43
C GLU A 50 18.52 8.88 -5.26
N TRP A 51 17.26 9.28 -5.11
CA TRP A 51 16.18 8.76 -5.93
C TRP A 51 16.24 9.34 -7.36
N PRO A 52 15.65 8.67 -8.34
CA PRO A 52 15.53 9.20 -9.70
C PRO A 52 14.93 10.60 -9.73
N ALA A 53 15.33 11.42 -10.71
CA ALA A 53 14.74 12.73 -10.91
C ALA A 53 13.22 12.63 -11.13
N PRO A 54 12.40 13.40 -10.42
CA PRO A 54 10.96 13.34 -10.52
C PRO A 54 10.46 13.94 -11.84
N LEU A 55 9.52 13.25 -12.50
CA LEU A 55 8.76 13.78 -13.65
C LEU A 55 7.57 14.66 -13.21
N ARG A 56 7.17 14.55 -11.94
CA ARG A 56 6.10 15.34 -11.30
C ARG A 56 6.41 15.58 -9.84
N HIS A 57 5.94 16.71 -9.30
CA HIS A 57 6.25 17.14 -7.94
C HIS A 57 5.10 16.94 -6.95
N VAL A 58 3.94 16.53 -7.44
CA VAL A 58 2.74 16.26 -6.64
C VAL A 58 2.10 14.98 -7.13
N ILE A 59 1.73 14.11 -6.21
CA ILE A 59 1.16 12.78 -6.50
C ILE A 59 -0.29 12.73 -6.01
N PRO A 60 -1.28 12.50 -6.90
CA PRO A 60 -2.65 12.22 -6.48
C PRO A 60 -2.72 10.94 -5.65
N VAL A 61 -3.47 10.97 -4.55
CA VAL A 61 -3.58 9.83 -3.64
C VAL A 61 -5.04 9.46 -3.35
N ASN A 62 -5.27 8.19 -3.01
CA ASN A 62 -6.55 7.74 -2.49
C ASN A 62 -6.56 7.73 -0.96
N CYS A 63 -7.71 7.98 -0.36
CA CYS A 63 -7.91 7.62 1.04
C CYS A 63 -8.09 6.10 1.18
N THR A 64 -7.61 5.55 2.31
CA THR A 64 -7.74 4.13 2.62
C THR A 64 -8.78 3.96 3.71
N VAL A 65 -9.84 3.23 3.41
CA VAL A 65 -10.97 2.96 4.31
C VAL A 65 -10.78 1.58 4.92
N PRO A 66 -10.52 1.47 6.23
CA PRO A 66 -10.45 0.17 6.93
C PRO A 66 -11.79 -0.57 6.89
N ALA A 67 -11.79 -1.84 7.34
CA ALA A 67 -12.99 -2.65 7.51
C ALA A 67 -13.78 -2.22 8.76
N VAL A 68 -14.33 -1.00 8.72
CA VAL A 68 -15.14 -0.38 9.78
C VAL A 68 -16.60 -0.26 9.34
N GLY A 69 -17.48 0.07 10.27
CA GLY A 69 -18.91 0.29 9.96
C GLY A 69 -19.14 1.47 9.00
N PRO A 70 -20.32 1.55 8.36
CA PRO A 70 -20.63 2.51 7.29
C PRO A 70 -20.40 3.98 7.69
N GLU A 71 -20.84 4.39 8.88
CA GLU A 71 -20.67 5.77 9.34
C GLU A 71 -19.19 6.16 9.52
N ALA A 72 -18.39 5.26 10.12
CA ALA A 72 -16.95 5.48 10.28
C ALA A 72 -16.24 5.51 8.92
N ALA A 73 -16.66 4.67 7.97
CA ALA A 73 -16.14 4.66 6.60
C ALA A 73 -16.40 6.00 5.88
N ALA A 74 -17.63 6.52 5.99
CA ALA A 74 -17.98 7.84 5.45
C ALA A 74 -17.17 8.96 6.10
N GLN A 75 -16.89 8.87 7.41
CA GLN A 75 -16.03 9.83 8.10
C GLN A 75 -14.61 9.83 7.58
N VAL A 76 -14.01 8.65 7.32
CA VAL A 76 -12.66 8.55 6.72
C VAL A 76 -12.61 9.31 5.39
N VAL A 77 -13.63 9.17 4.54
CA VAL A 77 -13.71 9.89 3.26
C VAL A 77 -13.78 11.40 3.48
N ARG A 78 -14.69 11.86 4.36
CA ARG A 78 -14.85 13.30 4.65
C ARG A 78 -13.60 13.94 5.25
N ALA A 79 -12.83 13.16 6.03
CA ALA A 79 -11.59 13.60 6.66
C ALA A 79 -10.35 13.42 5.75
N SER A 80 -10.51 12.99 4.50
CA SER A 80 -9.40 12.62 3.62
C SER A 80 -8.68 13.80 2.95
N ASN A 81 -8.98 15.04 3.34
CA ASN A 81 -8.37 16.24 2.80
C ASN A 81 -8.42 16.32 1.26
N GLY A 82 -9.61 16.05 0.69
CA GLY A 82 -9.87 16.22 -0.73
C GLY A 82 -9.53 15.03 -1.63
N CYS A 83 -9.24 13.86 -1.09
CA CYS A 83 -9.08 12.65 -1.90
C CYS A 83 -10.34 12.36 -2.71
N ARG A 84 -10.18 12.17 -4.01
CA ARG A 84 -11.27 11.86 -4.95
C ARG A 84 -11.35 10.37 -5.30
N THR A 85 -10.49 9.57 -4.71
CA THR A 85 -10.46 8.11 -4.84
C THR A 85 -10.45 7.50 -3.44
N ALA A 86 -11.26 6.49 -3.20
CA ALA A 86 -11.27 5.71 -1.97
C ALA A 86 -10.93 4.24 -2.26
N LYS A 87 -9.99 3.66 -1.50
CA LYS A 87 -9.69 2.23 -1.48
C LYS A 87 -10.27 1.63 -0.21
N ILE A 88 -11.22 0.69 -0.34
CA ILE A 88 -12.03 0.16 0.74
C ILE A 88 -11.61 -1.28 1.04
N LYS A 89 -11.29 -1.59 2.27
CA LYS A 89 -11.08 -2.97 2.72
C LYS A 89 -12.40 -3.72 2.81
N VAL A 90 -12.44 -4.89 2.21
CA VAL A 90 -13.58 -5.82 2.20
C VAL A 90 -13.14 -7.22 2.59
N ALA A 91 -14.08 -8.12 2.81
CA ALA A 91 -13.83 -9.51 3.19
C ALA A 91 -13.04 -9.67 4.52
N ASP A 92 -13.10 -8.69 5.43
CA ASP A 92 -12.39 -8.81 6.70
C ASP A 92 -12.98 -9.95 7.53
N PRO A 93 -12.14 -10.82 8.15
CA PRO A 93 -12.64 -11.93 8.96
C PRO A 93 -13.64 -11.50 10.02
N GLY A 94 -14.82 -12.13 10.03
CA GLY A 94 -15.92 -11.83 10.96
C GLY A 94 -16.93 -10.80 10.42
N GLN A 95 -16.75 -10.28 9.20
CA GLN A 95 -17.72 -9.45 8.50
C GLN A 95 -18.36 -10.20 7.33
N SER A 96 -19.56 -9.79 6.96
CA SER A 96 -20.32 -10.37 5.86
C SER A 96 -20.26 -9.49 4.61
N LEU A 97 -20.62 -10.04 3.45
CA LEU A 97 -20.78 -9.26 2.22
C LEU A 97 -21.80 -8.12 2.37
N THR A 98 -22.82 -8.29 3.23
CA THR A 98 -23.79 -7.22 3.52
C THR A 98 -23.14 -6.05 4.24
N ASP A 99 -22.19 -6.32 5.16
CA ASP A 99 -21.42 -5.28 5.84
C ASP A 99 -20.52 -4.52 4.86
N ASP A 100 -19.90 -5.25 3.93
CA ASP A 100 -19.05 -4.67 2.88
C ASP A 100 -19.89 -3.79 1.92
N ILE A 101 -21.06 -4.25 1.49
CA ILE A 101 -21.98 -3.49 0.64
C ILE A 101 -22.37 -2.18 1.35
N ALA A 102 -22.83 -2.25 2.60
CA ALA A 102 -23.22 -1.06 3.36
C ALA A 102 -22.06 -0.07 3.53
N ARG A 103 -20.83 -0.57 3.71
CA ARG A 103 -19.62 0.26 3.76
C ARG A 103 -19.34 0.94 2.43
N VAL A 104 -19.42 0.21 1.32
CA VAL A 104 -19.18 0.74 -0.03
C VAL A 104 -20.24 1.80 -0.39
N GLU A 105 -21.52 1.58 -0.09
CA GLU A 105 -22.59 2.55 -0.30
C GLU A 105 -22.34 3.84 0.50
N ALA A 106 -21.98 3.73 1.78
CA ALA A 106 -21.66 4.90 2.61
C ALA A 106 -20.44 5.68 2.10
N VAL A 107 -19.43 4.99 1.57
CA VAL A 107 -18.27 5.62 0.93
C VAL A 107 -18.71 6.31 -0.37
N ARG A 108 -19.56 5.68 -1.19
CA ARG A 108 -20.10 6.30 -2.42
C ARG A 108 -20.84 7.58 -2.11
N ASP A 109 -21.71 7.56 -1.11
CA ASP A 109 -22.46 8.75 -0.69
C ASP A 109 -21.55 9.88 -0.20
N ALA A 110 -20.52 9.54 0.59
CA ALA A 110 -19.59 10.53 1.11
C ALA A 110 -18.65 11.10 0.03
N LEU A 111 -18.23 10.28 -0.95
CA LEU A 111 -17.31 10.65 -2.02
C LEU A 111 -18.02 11.39 -3.17
N GLY A 112 -19.33 11.15 -3.34
CA GLY A 112 -20.13 11.65 -4.45
C GLY A 112 -19.90 10.89 -5.76
N HIS A 113 -20.77 11.10 -6.75
CA HIS A 113 -20.76 10.36 -8.03
C HIS A 113 -19.50 10.55 -8.87
N GLY A 114 -18.79 11.65 -8.73
CA GLY A 114 -17.55 11.93 -9.48
C GLY A 114 -16.30 11.27 -8.91
N GLY A 115 -16.38 10.66 -7.73
CA GLY A 115 -15.26 9.97 -7.09
C GLY A 115 -15.05 8.55 -7.59
N LYS A 116 -13.84 8.02 -7.43
CA LYS A 116 -13.45 6.66 -7.80
C LYS A 116 -13.44 5.75 -6.58
N ILE A 117 -13.93 4.54 -6.72
CA ILE A 117 -13.93 3.53 -5.64
C ILE A 117 -13.15 2.30 -6.10
N ARG A 118 -12.31 1.78 -5.23
CA ARG A 118 -11.59 0.52 -5.34
C ARG A 118 -11.88 -0.32 -4.12
N ILE A 119 -11.88 -1.62 -4.27
CA ILE A 119 -11.93 -2.54 -3.13
C ILE A 119 -10.65 -3.36 -3.07
N ASP A 120 -10.24 -3.73 -1.86
CA ASP A 120 -9.05 -4.53 -1.59
C ASP A 120 -9.44 -5.70 -0.69
N VAL A 121 -9.29 -6.89 -1.24
CA VAL A 121 -9.72 -8.16 -0.64
C VAL A 121 -8.57 -8.88 0.09
N ASN A 122 -7.32 -8.52 -0.20
CA ASN A 122 -6.11 -9.18 0.31
C ASN A 122 -6.08 -10.72 0.11
N GLY A 123 -6.65 -11.21 -1.00
CA GLY A 123 -6.62 -12.63 -1.35
C GLY A 123 -7.53 -13.53 -0.53
N LEU A 124 -8.56 -12.99 0.09
CA LEU A 124 -9.39 -13.71 1.04
C LEU A 124 -10.58 -14.47 0.43
N TRP A 125 -10.94 -14.19 -0.83
CA TRP A 125 -12.02 -14.92 -1.51
C TRP A 125 -11.49 -16.13 -2.29
N SER A 126 -12.34 -17.15 -2.40
CA SER A 126 -12.28 -18.13 -3.47
C SER A 126 -12.73 -17.51 -4.79
N VAL A 127 -12.51 -18.20 -5.92
CA VAL A 127 -12.93 -17.72 -7.25
C VAL A 127 -14.44 -17.51 -7.32
N ASP A 128 -15.23 -18.45 -6.77
CA ASP A 128 -16.70 -18.36 -6.83
C ASP A 128 -17.23 -17.22 -5.94
N GLU A 129 -16.66 -17.03 -4.74
CA GLU A 129 -16.97 -15.90 -3.87
C GLU A 129 -16.63 -14.56 -4.54
N ALA A 130 -15.45 -14.47 -5.16
CA ALA A 130 -15.02 -13.26 -5.86
C ALA A 130 -15.99 -12.89 -6.98
N ILE A 131 -16.36 -13.84 -7.85
CA ILE A 131 -17.31 -13.61 -8.94
C ILE A 131 -18.68 -13.16 -8.43
N ALA A 132 -19.17 -13.77 -7.35
CA ALA A 132 -20.46 -13.42 -6.76
C ALA A 132 -20.45 -12.05 -6.07
N ALA A 133 -19.37 -11.72 -5.33
CA ALA A 133 -19.26 -10.49 -4.55
C ALA A 133 -18.96 -9.27 -5.42
N ILE A 134 -18.04 -9.38 -6.40
CA ILE A 134 -17.60 -8.25 -7.24
C ILE A 134 -18.79 -7.57 -7.92
N GLY A 135 -19.72 -8.34 -8.51
CA GLY A 135 -20.87 -7.76 -9.19
C GLY A 135 -21.85 -7.02 -8.25
N GLN A 136 -21.91 -7.40 -6.98
CA GLN A 136 -22.74 -6.71 -5.97
C GLN A 136 -22.06 -5.43 -5.48
N LEU A 137 -20.76 -5.50 -5.20
CA LEU A 137 -19.98 -4.35 -4.75
C LEU A 137 -19.77 -3.32 -5.87
N ASP A 138 -19.68 -3.74 -7.12
CA ASP A 138 -19.64 -2.84 -8.28
C ASP A 138 -20.93 -2.01 -8.40
N ARG A 139 -22.09 -2.65 -8.22
CA ARG A 139 -23.38 -1.93 -8.17
C ARG A 139 -23.47 -0.97 -7.00
N ALA A 140 -23.07 -1.41 -5.80
CA ALA A 140 -23.06 -0.57 -4.59
C ALA A 140 -22.13 0.64 -4.73
N ALA A 141 -21.01 0.44 -5.39
CA ALA A 141 -20.04 1.48 -5.70
C ALA A 141 -20.52 2.44 -6.82
N GLY A 142 -21.54 2.09 -7.60
CA GLY A 142 -21.87 2.82 -8.83
C GLY A 142 -20.74 2.76 -9.87
N GLY A 143 -20.03 1.65 -9.92
CA GLY A 143 -18.84 1.37 -10.73
C GLY A 143 -17.55 1.37 -9.93
N LEU A 144 -16.86 0.23 -9.89
CA LEU A 144 -15.52 0.09 -9.31
C LEU A 144 -14.44 0.46 -10.34
N GLU A 145 -13.42 1.18 -9.90
CA GLU A 145 -12.25 1.45 -10.73
C GLU A 145 -11.41 0.19 -10.92
N TYR A 146 -11.25 -0.62 -9.87
CA TYR A 146 -10.70 -1.96 -9.89
C TYR A 146 -10.96 -2.73 -8.59
N VAL A 147 -10.70 -4.04 -8.62
CA VAL A 147 -10.65 -4.93 -7.45
C VAL A 147 -9.21 -5.38 -7.24
N GLU A 148 -8.64 -5.09 -6.06
CA GLU A 148 -7.27 -5.47 -5.69
C GLU A 148 -7.27 -6.84 -5.02
N GLN A 149 -6.44 -7.74 -5.55
CA GLN A 149 -6.14 -9.08 -5.04
C GLN A 149 -7.38 -9.84 -4.52
N PRO A 150 -8.35 -10.17 -5.38
CA PRO A 150 -9.57 -10.87 -4.93
C PRO A 150 -9.27 -12.25 -4.36
N CYS A 151 -8.32 -12.99 -4.94
CA CYS A 151 -7.97 -14.36 -4.57
C CYS A 151 -6.47 -14.47 -4.25
N ARG A 152 -6.08 -15.62 -3.70
CA ARG A 152 -4.73 -15.82 -3.16
C ARG A 152 -3.68 -16.08 -4.23
N THR A 153 -3.99 -16.91 -5.24
CA THR A 153 -3.02 -17.33 -6.25
C THR A 153 -3.20 -16.59 -7.57
N VAL A 154 -2.15 -16.56 -8.38
CA VAL A 154 -2.18 -15.93 -9.72
C VAL A 154 -3.16 -16.63 -10.65
N GLU A 155 -3.25 -17.97 -10.55
CA GLU A 155 -4.19 -18.80 -11.32
C GLU A 155 -5.64 -18.48 -10.99
N GLU A 156 -5.96 -18.25 -9.71
CA GLU A 156 -7.29 -17.83 -9.25
C GLU A 156 -7.60 -16.41 -9.73
N LEU A 157 -6.64 -15.47 -9.67
CA LEU A 157 -6.80 -14.13 -10.24
C LEU A 157 -7.17 -14.21 -11.73
N ALA A 158 -6.42 -15.01 -12.51
CA ALA A 158 -6.70 -15.22 -13.92
C ALA A 158 -8.10 -15.82 -14.16
N ALA A 159 -8.56 -16.73 -13.28
CA ALA A 159 -9.90 -17.30 -13.36
C ALA A 159 -10.99 -16.26 -13.09
N VAL A 160 -10.82 -15.41 -12.08
CA VAL A 160 -11.75 -14.30 -11.76
C VAL A 160 -11.77 -13.28 -12.90
N ARG A 161 -10.59 -12.81 -13.34
CA ARG A 161 -10.47 -11.78 -14.40
C ARG A 161 -11.23 -12.14 -15.65
N ARG A 162 -11.21 -13.41 -16.07
CA ARG A 162 -11.97 -13.90 -17.24
C ARG A 162 -13.49 -13.90 -17.06
N LYS A 163 -14.01 -13.70 -15.84
CA LYS A 163 -15.43 -13.84 -15.51
C LYS A 163 -16.10 -12.55 -15.07
N VAL A 164 -15.31 -11.50 -14.78
CA VAL A 164 -15.82 -10.21 -14.34
C VAL A 164 -15.46 -9.12 -15.34
N ASN A 165 -16.24 -8.03 -15.36
CA ASN A 165 -15.96 -6.87 -16.23
C ASN A 165 -15.19 -5.75 -15.48
N VAL A 166 -15.03 -5.88 -14.17
CA VAL A 166 -14.27 -4.92 -13.36
C VAL A 166 -12.78 -5.27 -13.49
N PRO A 167 -11.89 -4.29 -13.72
CA PRO A 167 -10.45 -4.55 -13.77
C PRO A 167 -9.92 -5.18 -12.49
N ILE A 168 -8.96 -6.09 -12.63
CA ILE A 168 -8.30 -6.78 -11.51
C ILE A 168 -6.91 -6.18 -11.32
N ALA A 169 -6.56 -5.84 -10.07
CA ALA A 169 -5.23 -5.39 -9.68
C ALA A 169 -4.52 -6.46 -8.83
N ALA A 170 -3.27 -6.74 -9.14
CA ALA A 170 -2.42 -7.68 -8.40
C ALA A 170 -1.52 -6.94 -7.42
N ASP A 171 -1.57 -7.27 -6.12
CA ASP A 171 -0.69 -6.78 -5.05
C ASP A 171 0.19 -7.92 -4.49
N GLU A 172 -0.39 -8.84 -3.72
CA GLU A 172 0.34 -9.96 -3.14
C GLU A 172 0.98 -10.84 -4.22
N SER A 173 0.30 -11.01 -5.34
CA SER A 173 0.80 -11.75 -6.51
C SER A 173 1.98 -11.08 -7.23
N ILE A 174 2.33 -9.85 -6.86
CA ILE A 174 3.55 -9.15 -7.29
C ILE A 174 4.61 -9.21 -6.19
N ARG A 175 4.31 -8.65 -5.02
CA ARG A 175 5.28 -8.40 -3.95
C ARG A 175 5.68 -9.62 -3.12
N ARG A 176 4.92 -10.70 -3.18
CA ARG A 176 5.21 -11.98 -2.49
C ARG A 176 5.50 -13.11 -3.47
N ALA A 177 5.46 -12.85 -4.76
CA ALA A 177 5.74 -13.85 -5.78
C ALA A 177 7.24 -14.06 -5.95
N ALA A 178 7.65 -15.30 -6.19
CA ALA A 178 9.00 -15.61 -6.63
C ALA A 178 9.29 -15.02 -8.02
N ASP A 179 8.25 -14.89 -8.85
CA ASP A 179 8.30 -14.26 -10.16
C ASP A 179 7.09 -13.33 -10.36
N PRO A 180 7.25 -12.01 -10.25
CA PRO A 180 6.18 -11.04 -10.52
C PRO A 180 5.63 -11.08 -11.95
N MET A 181 6.42 -11.54 -12.94
CA MET A 181 6.01 -11.59 -14.35
C MET A 181 4.95 -12.65 -14.63
N ARG A 182 4.80 -13.64 -13.75
CA ARG A 182 3.77 -14.67 -13.86
C ARG A 182 2.34 -14.09 -13.94
N VAL A 183 2.12 -12.91 -13.37
CA VAL A 183 0.82 -12.21 -13.48
C VAL A 183 0.49 -11.88 -14.95
N VAL A 184 1.49 -11.48 -15.73
CA VAL A 184 1.32 -11.15 -17.14
C VAL A 184 1.27 -12.42 -17.99
N GLU A 185 2.13 -13.40 -17.71
CA GLU A 185 2.15 -14.68 -18.43
C GLU A 185 0.80 -15.41 -18.40
N LEU A 186 0.10 -15.32 -17.27
CA LEU A 186 -1.22 -15.94 -17.08
C LEU A 186 -2.40 -15.01 -17.41
N ASP A 187 -2.13 -13.78 -17.88
CA ASP A 187 -3.17 -12.76 -18.11
C ASP A 187 -4.07 -12.59 -16.87
N ALA A 188 -3.45 -12.47 -15.68
CA ALA A 188 -4.12 -12.58 -14.39
C ALA A 188 -4.60 -11.25 -13.82
N ALA A 189 -4.07 -10.11 -14.32
CA ALA A 189 -4.44 -8.79 -13.84
C ALA A 189 -4.36 -7.73 -14.96
N ASP A 190 -5.10 -6.65 -14.78
CA ASP A 190 -5.11 -5.46 -15.62
C ASP A 190 -4.19 -4.37 -15.09
N ILE A 191 -3.84 -4.44 -13.78
CA ILE A 191 -3.10 -3.42 -13.05
C ILE A 191 -2.11 -4.12 -12.11
N ALA A 192 -0.88 -3.60 -12.03
CA ALA A 192 0.12 -4.02 -11.06
C ALA A 192 0.23 -3.02 -9.91
N VAL A 193 0.11 -3.50 -8.67
CA VAL A 193 0.34 -2.69 -7.47
C VAL A 193 1.80 -2.84 -7.05
N LEU A 194 2.56 -1.73 -7.05
CA LEU A 194 3.95 -1.72 -6.64
C LEU A 194 4.12 -1.05 -5.27
N LYS A 195 4.94 -1.67 -4.41
CA LYS A 195 5.32 -1.17 -3.09
C LYS A 195 6.83 -1.20 -2.94
N VAL A 196 7.41 -0.07 -2.61
CA VAL A 196 8.88 0.12 -2.65
C VAL A 196 9.62 -0.83 -1.73
N GLN A 197 9.23 -0.91 -0.45
CA GLN A 197 9.97 -1.72 0.51
C GLN A 197 9.93 -3.22 0.17
N PRO A 198 8.76 -3.86 -0.02
CA PRO A 198 8.73 -5.30 -0.29
C PRO A 198 9.33 -5.70 -1.64
N LEU A 199 9.50 -4.75 -2.57
CA LEU A 199 10.06 -5.01 -3.90
C LEU A 199 11.54 -4.61 -4.04
N GLY A 200 12.21 -4.23 -2.96
CA GLY A 200 13.66 -4.00 -2.96
C GLY A 200 14.10 -2.61 -3.41
N GLY A 201 13.22 -1.61 -3.35
CA GLY A 201 13.58 -0.20 -3.58
C GLY A 201 12.97 0.42 -4.83
N VAL A 202 13.20 1.74 -4.98
CA VAL A 202 12.63 2.54 -6.08
C VAL A 202 13.09 2.02 -7.44
N GLN A 203 14.38 1.76 -7.59
CA GLN A 203 14.96 1.28 -8.85
C GLN A 203 14.46 -0.12 -9.22
N ALA A 204 14.28 -1.01 -8.24
CA ALA A 204 13.72 -2.34 -8.47
C ALA A 204 12.27 -2.25 -8.96
N CYS A 205 11.46 -1.40 -8.34
CA CYS A 205 10.08 -1.14 -8.79
C CYS A 205 10.01 -0.55 -10.21
N LEU A 206 10.91 0.37 -10.58
CA LEU A 206 10.97 0.92 -11.93
C LEU A 206 11.29 -0.15 -12.98
N ARG A 207 12.25 -1.05 -12.68
CA ARG A 207 12.53 -2.20 -13.57
C ARG A 207 11.32 -3.12 -13.73
N ILE A 208 10.60 -3.41 -12.64
CA ILE A 208 9.36 -4.20 -12.71
C ILE A 208 8.32 -3.48 -13.56
N ALA A 209 8.12 -2.16 -13.35
CA ALA A 209 7.16 -1.36 -14.11
C ALA A 209 7.46 -1.35 -15.62
N GLU A 210 8.74 -1.28 -15.99
CA GLU A 210 9.17 -1.34 -17.40
C GLU A 210 8.91 -2.72 -18.03
N GLN A 211 9.15 -3.80 -17.27
CA GLN A 211 9.03 -5.17 -17.76
C GLN A 211 7.59 -5.68 -17.80
N ILE A 212 6.76 -5.26 -16.84
CA ILE A 212 5.43 -5.85 -16.64
C ILE A 212 4.44 -5.49 -17.75
N GLY A 213 4.59 -4.35 -18.40
CA GLY A 213 3.82 -3.97 -19.60
C GLY A 213 2.32 -3.68 -19.37
N ILE A 214 1.85 -3.66 -18.11
CA ILE A 214 0.49 -3.25 -17.73
C ILE A 214 0.54 -2.00 -16.86
N PRO A 215 -0.57 -1.22 -16.77
CA PRO A 215 -0.64 -0.05 -15.90
C PRO A 215 -0.22 -0.34 -14.46
N VAL A 216 0.50 0.61 -13.85
CA VAL A 216 1.00 0.51 -12.48
C VAL A 216 0.30 1.49 -11.56
N VAL A 217 0.04 1.07 -10.33
CA VAL A 217 -0.35 1.93 -9.22
C VAL A 217 0.63 1.75 -8.06
N VAL A 218 1.14 2.84 -7.50
CA VAL A 218 2.04 2.78 -6.34
C VAL A 218 1.21 2.78 -5.07
N SER A 219 1.56 1.91 -4.13
CA SER A 219 0.89 1.81 -2.84
C SER A 219 1.91 1.69 -1.70
N SER A 220 1.46 1.87 -0.48
CA SER A 220 2.28 1.76 0.72
C SER A 220 2.11 0.41 1.40
N ALA A 221 3.03 0.12 2.33
CA ALA A 221 2.94 -0.98 3.28
C ALA A 221 2.80 -0.47 4.73
N LEU A 222 2.07 0.63 4.93
CA LEU A 222 1.84 1.30 6.22
C LEU A 222 3.12 1.91 6.83
N GLU A 223 3.97 2.46 6.01
CA GLU A 223 5.16 3.18 6.46
C GLU A 223 4.80 4.49 7.18
N THR A 224 5.74 5.01 7.98
CA THR A 224 5.75 6.40 8.41
C THR A 224 6.01 7.32 7.22
N SER A 225 5.97 8.63 7.43
CA SER A 225 6.34 9.59 6.37
C SER A 225 7.75 9.37 5.81
N ILE A 226 8.65 8.74 6.57
CA ILE A 226 10.01 8.42 6.09
C ILE A 226 9.96 7.38 4.96
N GLY A 227 9.35 6.22 5.19
CA GLY A 227 9.24 5.17 4.17
C GLY A 227 8.28 5.55 3.05
N LEU A 228 7.21 6.29 3.37
CA LEU A 228 6.22 6.75 2.39
C LEU A 228 6.83 7.68 1.33
N ALA A 229 7.84 8.48 1.70
CA ALA A 229 8.55 9.36 0.77
C ALA A 229 9.20 8.59 -0.40
N ALA A 230 9.69 7.38 -0.18
CA ALA A 230 10.21 6.52 -1.25
C ALA A 230 9.11 6.06 -2.22
N GLY A 231 7.89 5.79 -1.72
CA GLY A 231 6.73 5.51 -2.55
C GLY A 231 6.34 6.72 -3.44
N LEU A 232 6.41 7.93 -2.88
CA LEU A 232 6.18 9.16 -3.64
C LEU A 232 7.27 9.38 -4.70
N ALA A 233 8.53 9.07 -4.39
CA ALA A 233 9.63 9.14 -5.35
C ALA A 233 9.43 8.14 -6.51
N LEU A 234 9.02 6.91 -6.23
CA LEU A 234 8.64 5.95 -7.26
C LEU A 234 7.52 6.50 -8.16
N ALA A 235 6.41 6.94 -7.56
CA ALA A 235 5.28 7.48 -8.30
C ALA A 235 5.65 8.70 -9.14
N ALA A 236 6.58 9.52 -8.66
CA ALA A 236 7.08 10.68 -9.37
C ALA A 236 7.97 10.33 -10.56
N ALA A 237 8.71 9.23 -10.50
CA ALA A 237 9.63 8.79 -11.54
C ALA A 237 8.97 7.94 -12.65
N LEU A 238 7.79 7.36 -12.40
CA LEU A 238 7.06 6.60 -13.41
C LEU A 238 6.64 7.49 -14.59
N PRO A 239 6.83 7.07 -15.86
CA PRO A 239 6.41 7.84 -17.04
C PRO A 239 4.90 8.13 -17.03
N GLU A 240 4.10 7.10 -16.75
CA GLU A 240 2.64 7.21 -16.65
C GLU A 240 2.17 6.95 -15.22
N LEU A 241 1.16 7.69 -14.79
CA LEU A 241 0.53 7.55 -13.48
C LEU A 241 -1.00 7.71 -13.62
N PRO A 242 -1.69 6.71 -14.23
CA PRO A 242 -3.11 6.83 -14.55
C PRO A 242 -4.02 6.76 -13.32
N TYR A 243 -3.52 6.26 -12.20
CA TYR A 243 -4.29 6.02 -10.98
C TYR A 243 -3.77 6.87 -9.81
N ALA A 244 -4.68 7.33 -8.96
CA ALA A 244 -4.31 7.89 -7.66
C ALA A 244 -3.58 6.83 -6.81
N CYS A 245 -2.47 7.19 -6.18
CA CYS A 245 -1.61 6.25 -5.44
C CYS A 245 -2.14 5.92 -4.04
N GLY A 246 -1.93 4.70 -3.58
CA GLY A 246 -2.29 4.26 -2.22
C GLY A 246 -1.28 4.72 -1.17
N LEU A 247 -0.94 6.02 -1.15
CA LEU A 247 0.13 6.60 -0.34
C LEU A 247 -0.36 7.55 0.78
N ALA A 248 -1.69 7.66 1.02
CA ALA A 248 -2.22 8.47 2.12
C ALA A 248 -2.41 7.67 3.42
N THR A 249 -1.53 6.73 3.72
CA THR A 249 -1.69 5.77 4.83
C THR A 249 -1.16 6.28 6.18
N THR A 250 -0.45 7.40 6.23
CA THR A 250 -0.12 8.07 7.51
C THR A 250 -1.36 8.42 8.32
N SER A 251 -2.50 8.66 7.68
CA SER A 251 -3.80 8.85 8.33
C SER A 251 -4.27 7.65 9.18
N LEU A 252 -3.71 6.46 8.96
CA LEU A 252 -3.97 5.25 9.75
C LEU A 252 -3.07 5.13 10.99
N LEU A 253 -2.07 5.99 11.12
CA LEU A 253 -1.17 6.05 12.28
C LEU A 253 -1.68 7.10 13.27
N THR A 254 -1.51 6.84 14.56
CA THR A 254 -1.83 7.81 15.63
C THR A 254 -0.70 8.81 15.90
N ALA A 255 0.51 8.49 15.43
CA ALA A 255 1.70 9.34 15.51
C ALA A 255 2.62 9.08 14.33
N ASP A 256 3.51 10.01 14.04
CA ASP A 256 4.51 9.92 12.99
C ASP A 256 5.85 10.45 13.56
N VAL A 257 6.93 10.14 12.88
CA VAL A 257 8.30 10.44 13.32
C VAL A 257 8.88 11.73 12.74
N VAL A 258 8.08 12.47 11.98
CA VAL A 258 8.47 13.74 11.35
C VAL A 258 7.71 14.92 11.95
N ALA A 259 8.21 16.14 11.79
CA ALA A 259 7.53 17.34 12.30
C ALA A 259 6.18 17.59 11.59
N HIS A 260 6.13 17.34 10.28
CA HIS A 260 4.95 17.51 9.44
C HIS A 260 4.72 16.20 8.67
N SER A 261 3.74 15.43 9.12
CA SER A 261 3.37 14.17 8.45
C SER A 261 2.91 14.40 7.01
N LEU A 262 3.20 13.44 6.15
CA LEU A 262 2.73 13.42 4.77
C LEU A 262 1.22 13.10 4.76
N VAL A 263 0.41 14.10 5.01
CA VAL A 263 -1.06 14.05 4.89
C VAL A 263 -1.50 14.75 3.61
N PRO A 264 -2.53 14.26 2.91
CA PRO A 264 -2.99 14.87 1.67
C PRO A 264 -3.40 16.34 1.85
N VAL A 265 -3.11 17.14 0.83
CA VAL A 265 -3.71 18.47 0.64
C VAL A 265 -4.37 18.45 -0.72
N ASP A 266 -5.65 18.76 -0.78
CA ASP A 266 -6.47 18.68 -2.00
C ASP A 266 -6.36 17.31 -2.72
N GLY A 267 -6.27 16.23 -1.94
CA GLY A 267 -6.18 14.86 -2.43
C GLY A 267 -4.83 14.46 -3.02
N ALA A 268 -3.75 15.20 -2.72
CA ALA A 268 -2.43 14.94 -3.25
C ALA A 268 -1.33 15.11 -2.18
N LEU A 269 -0.15 14.52 -2.43
CA LEU A 269 1.03 14.61 -1.58
C LEU A 269 2.22 15.22 -2.36
N PRO A 270 3.04 16.06 -1.71
CA PRO A 270 4.26 16.58 -2.31
C PRO A 270 5.34 15.50 -2.40
N VAL A 271 6.16 15.55 -3.44
CA VAL A 271 7.33 14.69 -3.62
C VAL A 271 8.56 15.31 -2.95
N GLY A 272 9.26 14.53 -2.18
CA GLY A 272 10.51 14.94 -1.51
C GLY A 272 10.87 14.03 -0.35
N ARG A 273 12.12 14.14 0.10
CA ARG A 273 12.57 13.45 1.31
C ARG A 273 12.01 14.12 2.56
N THR A 274 11.73 13.33 3.56
CA THR A 274 11.33 13.80 4.89
C THR A 274 12.47 13.61 5.89
N VAL A 275 12.45 14.36 6.97
CA VAL A 275 13.50 14.34 7.99
C VAL A 275 12.88 14.02 9.33
N ILE A 276 13.56 13.16 10.09
CA ILE A 276 13.16 12.80 11.46
C ILE A 276 13.11 14.06 12.35
N ASN A 277 12.02 14.18 13.08
CA ASN A 277 11.96 15.06 14.24
C ASN A 277 12.27 14.23 15.51
N ARG A 278 13.34 14.58 16.20
CA ARG A 278 13.84 13.78 17.34
C ARG A 278 12.86 13.70 18.51
N ASP A 279 12.10 14.76 18.75
CA ASP A 279 11.10 14.76 19.84
C ASP A 279 9.95 13.81 19.48
N ARG A 280 9.45 13.87 18.22
CA ARG A 280 8.42 12.96 17.73
C ARG A 280 8.87 11.50 17.73
N LEU A 281 10.13 11.25 17.37
CA LEU A 281 10.71 9.91 17.43
C LEU A 281 10.77 9.42 18.90
N ALA A 282 11.16 10.29 19.84
CA ALA A 282 11.20 9.93 21.26
C ALA A 282 9.80 9.60 21.83
N ASP A 283 8.76 10.31 21.40
CA ASP A 283 7.37 10.06 21.79
C ASP A 283 6.85 8.66 21.40
N VAL A 284 7.44 8.05 20.38
CA VAL A 284 7.04 6.73 19.84
C VAL A 284 8.15 5.69 19.92
N ALA A 285 9.21 5.97 20.66
CA ALA A 285 10.33 5.04 20.84
C ALA A 285 9.83 3.71 21.42
N ALA A 286 10.33 2.62 20.83
CA ALA A 286 10.04 1.28 21.31
C ALA A 286 10.76 1.01 22.64
N ASP A 287 10.24 0.06 23.42
CA ASP A 287 10.92 -0.45 24.61
C ASP A 287 12.19 -1.26 24.24
N ASP A 288 12.99 -1.58 25.25
CA ASP A 288 14.26 -2.28 25.08
C ASP A 288 14.09 -3.66 24.45
N GLU A 289 13.01 -4.38 24.78
CA GLU A 289 12.73 -5.73 24.23
C GLU A 289 12.40 -5.64 22.74
N THR A 290 11.53 -4.72 22.35
CA THR A 290 11.17 -4.47 20.95
C THR A 290 12.38 -3.99 20.16
N THR A 291 13.17 -3.08 20.74
CA THR A 291 14.42 -2.58 20.13
C THR A 291 15.41 -3.71 19.90
N ALA A 292 15.64 -4.58 20.88
CA ALA A 292 16.54 -5.74 20.74
C ALA A 292 16.06 -6.72 19.65
N ARG A 293 14.74 -7.00 19.59
CA ARG A 293 14.13 -7.85 18.57
C ARG A 293 14.36 -7.30 17.17
N TRP A 294 14.11 -6.00 16.94
CA TRP A 294 14.28 -5.36 15.65
C TRP A 294 15.75 -5.26 15.22
N THR A 295 16.65 -4.98 16.17
CA THR A 295 18.10 -4.97 15.92
C THR A 295 18.59 -6.36 15.49
N ALA A 296 18.18 -7.41 16.21
CA ALA A 296 18.55 -8.77 15.86
C ALA A 296 18.02 -9.18 14.48
N ARG A 297 16.77 -8.79 14.14
CA ARG A 297 16.18 -9.04 12.80
C ARG A 297 16.95 -8.32 11.70
N PHE A 298 17.28 -7.05 11.89
CA PHE A 298 18.09 -6.26 10.97
C PHE A 298 19.46 -6.89 10.73
N ASP A 299 20.17 -7.24 11.81
CA ASP A 299 21.50 -7.82 11.72
C ASP A 299 21.51 -9.21 11.07
N ALA A 300 20.50 -10.03 11.31
CA ALA A 300 20.35 -11.34 10.66
C ALA A 300 20.21 -11.18 9.14
N ILE A 301 19.31 -10.33 8.67
CA ILE A 301 19.10 -10.11 7.24
C ILE A 301 20.33 -9.46 6.59
N ARG A 302 20.96 -8.49 7.27
CA ARG A 302 22.15 -7.81 6.75
C ARG A 302 23.31 -8.78 6.49
N LYS A 303 23.50 -9.79 7.33
CA LYS A 303 24.53 -10.82 7.14
C LYS A 303 24.29 -11.63 5.86
N ASP A 304 23.03 -11.95 5.56
CA ASP A 304 22.67 -12.73 4.37
C ASP A 304 22.83 -11.90 3.08
N LEU A 305 22.54 -10.60 3.13
CA LEU A 305 22.73 -9.69 1.99
C LEU A 305 24.21 -9.43 1.62
N THR A 306 25.14 -9.71 2.53
CA THR A 306 26.59 -9.47 2.34
C THR A 306 27.39 -10.74 1.98
N GLN A 307 26.75 -11.90 1.94
CA GLN A 307 27.33 -13.18 1.49
C GLN A 307 27.01 -13.46 0.03
#